data_f904dcf169a86f688cbe7aa5401b0eb0
#
_entry.id   f904dcf169a86f688cbe7aa5401b0eb0
#
_cell.length_a   1.000
_cell.length_b   1.000
_cell.length_c   1.000
_cell.angle_alpha   90.00
_cell.angle_beta   90.00
_cell.angle_gamma   90.00
#
_symmetry.space_group_name_H-M   'P 1'
#
loop_
_entity.id
_entity.type
_entity.pdbx_description
1 polymer ?
#
loop_
_entity_poly.entity_id
_entity_poly.type
_entity_poly.pdbx_seq_one_letter_code
_entity_poly.pdbx_strand_id
1 'polypeptide(L)'
;MDRRGFLTTGLAAGAVAISVGAPPAVGQSPRKLKIIGISCSPRKGKTTYKALEICLEAAKDVSKEIDTRLIELAGLDIRPCNACMECRKELKCNIQDDFAELIPVLADKEVAGMIIGTPVYFGMMTAQCKAFLDRCGMFRFNNWIFRNRVGGALAVGSMRNGGQEITLQAVRTVLLCQDMICVSEGKDTAHFGATLVSNGEGGIEADIFGLKTARNLGRRVAELALLVNLAESKRDKA
;
A
#
# COMPACT_ATOMS: atom_id res chain seq x y z
N MET A 1 -17.48 24.79 -69.58
CA MET A 1 -18.14 23.98 -70.64
C MET A 1 -17.63 22.54 -70.41
N ASP A 2 -18.40 21.53 -70.23
CA ASP A 2 -19.84 21.25 -70.13
C ASP A 2 -20.03 19.98 -69.31
N ARG A 3 -20.88 19.95 -68.51
CA ARG A 3 -22.01 19.20 -68.04
C ARG A 3 -22.28 17.84 -68.68
N ARG A 4 -22.65 16.90 -67.84
CA ARG A 4 -23.66 15.84 -67.95
C ARG A 4 -23.20 14.46 -68.46
N GLY A 5 -23.60 13.52 -67.66
CA GLY A 5 -24.27 12.29 -68.06
C GLY A 5 -23.93 11.13 -67.16
N PHE A 6 -24.77 10.73 -66.41
CA PHE A 6 -25.90 9.87 -66.34
C PHE A 6 -25.70 8.57 -65.55
N LEU A 7 -26.58 8.37 -64.67
CA LEU A 7 -26.89 7.19 -63.88
C LEU A 7 -26.88 5.85 -64.66
N THR A 8 -26.32 4.81 -64.06
CA THR A 8 -26.83 3.45 -64.20
C THR A 8 -26.89 2.76 -62.85
N THR A 9 -28.09 2.43 -62.48
CA THR A 9 -28.54 1.68 -61.33
C THR A 9 -28.09 0.23 -61.43
N GLY A 10 -27.32 -0.22 -60.38
CA GLY A 10 -27.11 -1.63 -60.11
C GLY A 10 -27.51 -1.96 -58.70
N LEU A 11 -28.68 -2.56 -58.52
CA LEU A 11 -29.11 -3.14 -57.26
C LEU A 11 -28.25 -4.38 -56.95
N ALA A 12 -27.33 -4.24 -56.01
CA ALA A 12 -26.68 -5.40 -55.39
C ALA A 12 -27.37 -5.66 -54.04
N ALA A 13 -28.06 -6.79 -53.95
CA ALA A 13 -28.63 -7.27 -52.67
C ALA A 13 -27.50 -7.64 -51.73
N GLY A 14 -27.21 -6.74 -50.77
CA GLY A 14 -26.28 -7.00 -49.70
C GLY A 14 -26.96 -7.82 -48.61
N ALA A 15 -26.55 -9.06 -48.44
CA ALA A 15 -26.91 -9.88 -47.27
C ALA A 15 -26.31 -9.22 -46.02
N VAL A 16 -27.14 -8.69 -45.16
CA VAL A 16 -26.75 -8.23 -43.82
C VAL A 16 -26.46 -9.47 -42.98
N ALA A 17 -25.19 -9.82 -42.82
CA ALA A 17 -24.79 -10.79 -41.83
C ALA A 17 -24.94 -10.16 -40.44
N ILE A 18 -25.98 -10.56 -39.69
CA ILE A 18 -26.12 -10.25 -38.29
C ILE A 18 -25.04 -11.03 -37.57
N SER A 19 -23.93 -10.37 -37.19
CA SER A 19 -22.95 -10.91 -36.28
C SER A 19 -23.59 -11.02 -34.89
N VAL A 20 -23.95 -12.24 -34.51
CA VAL A 20 -24.31 -12.55 -33.13
C VAL A 20 -23.06 -12.30 -32.30
N GLY A 21 -23.03 -11.18 -31.59
CA GLY A 21 -21.93 -10.85 -30.70
C GLY A 21 -21.72 -11.97 -29.70
N ALA A 22 -20.45 -12.37 -29.52
CA ALA A 22 -20.09 -13.33 -28.48
C ALA A 22 -20.67 -12.87 -27.13
N PRO A 23 -21.17 -13.80 -26.30
CA PRO A 23 -21.67 -13.46 -24.98
C PRO A 23 -20.58 -12.71 -24.20
N PRO A 24 -20.93 -11.68 -23.39
CA PRO A 24 -19.96 -10.98 -22.59
C PRO A 24 -19.21 -12.00 -21.73
N ALA A 25 -17.88 -11.92 -21.74
CA ALA A 25 -17.03 -12.76 -20.93
C ALA A 25 -17.56 -12.76 -19.50
N VAL A 26 -17.81 -13.95 -18.96
CA VAL A 26 -18.24 -14.16 -17.58
C VAL A 26 -17.31 -13.37 -16.67
N GLY A 27 -17.88 -12.38 -15.99
CA GLY A 27 -17.12 -11.40 -15.21
C GLY A 27 -16.18 -12.09 -14.22
N GLN A 28 -14.89 -11.90 -14.40
CA GLN A 28 -13.94 -12.12 -13.32
C GLN A 28 -14.41 -11.25 -12.15
N SER A 29 -14.61 -11.86 -10.99
CA SER A 29 -14.89 -11.12 -9.76
C SER A 29 -13.87 -9.99 -9.63
N PRO A 30 -14.29 -8.76 -9.29
CA PRO A 30 -13.38 -7.63 -9.24
C PRO A 30 -12.18 -8.00 -8.36
N ARG A 31 -10.98 -7.81 -8.90
CA ARG A 31 -9.72 -8.15 -8.24
C ARG A 31 -9.61 -7.29 -6.98
N LYS A 32 -9.55 -7.92 -5.82
CA LYS A 32 -9.40 -7.21 -4.55
C LYS A 32 -8.02 -6.55 -4.47
N LEU A 33 -7.99 -5.31 -4.00
CA LEU A 33 -6.77 -4.58 -3.70
C LEU A 33 -6.41 -4.77 -2.24
N LYS A 34 -5.19 -5.22 -1.96
CA LYS A 34 -4.72 -5.47 -0.59
C LYS A 34 -3.99 -4.26 -0.03
N ILE A 35 -4.38 -3.84 1.16
CA ILE A 35 -3.63 -2.88 1.98
C ILE A 35 -2.97 -3.66 3.12
N ILE A 36 -1.65 -3.62 3.19
CA ILE A 36 -0.89 -4.32 4.23
C ILE A 36 -0.45 -3.34 5.30
N GLY A 37 -0.79 -3.62 6.56
CA GLY A 37 -0.21 -2.97 7.73
C GLY A 37 0.96 -3.78 8.26
N ILE A 38 2.09 -3.12 8.56
CA ILE A 38 3.27 -3.76 9.15
C ILE A 38 3.49 -3.17 10.55
N SER A 39 3.26 -3.97 11.59
CA SER A 39 3.55 -3.59 12.97
C SER A 39 5.02 -3.88 13.31
N CYS A 40 5.80 -2.82 13.40
CA CYS A 40 7.23 -2.88 13.70
C CYS A 40 7.53 -2.69 15.20
N SER A 41 6.55 -2.95 16.08
CA SER A 41 6.76 -2.95 17.53
C SER A 41 7.39 -4.26 17.97
N PRO A 42 8.40 -4.25 18.85
CA PRO A 42 8.91 -5.48 19.47
C PRO A 42 7.92 -6.10 20.47
N ARG A 43 6.90 -5.37 20.90
CA ARG A 43 5.89 -5.82 21.87
C ARG A 43 4.64 -6.32 21.15
N LYS A 44 4.44 -7.64 21.18
CA LYS A 44 3.34 -8.33 20.50
C LYS A 44 1.95 -7.86 20.98
N GLY A 45 1.05 -7.58 20.03
CA GLY A 45 -0.36 -7.21 20.29
C GLY A 45 -0.56 -5.91 21.06
N LYS A 46 0.47 -5.03 21.14
CA LYS A 46 0.38 -3.79 21.91
C LYS A 46 -0.07 -2.59 21.07
N THR A 47 0.16 -1.40 21.56
CA THR A 47 -0.40 -0.13 21.06
C THR A 47 -0.20 0.11 19.57
N THR A 48 0.98 -0.20 19.00
CA THR A 48 1.23 -0.04 17.57
C THR A 48 0.41 -1.01 16.73
N TYR A 49 0.29 -2.27 17.18
CA TYR A 49 -0.54 -3.28 16.54
C TYR A 49 -2.01 -2.82 16.52
N LYS A 50 -2.57 -2.46 17.67
CA LYS A 50 -3.96 -1.95 17.80
C LYS A 50 -4.21 -0.70 16.95
N ALA A 51 -3.26 0.23 16.91
CA ALA A 51 -3.37 1.42 16.06
C ALA A 51 -3.46 1.07 14.57
N LEU A 52 -2.70 0.06 14.12
CA LEU A 52 -2.77 -0.44 12.76
C LEU A 52 -4.07 -1.22 12.49
N GLU A 53 -4.59 -1.99 13.44
CA GLU A 53 -5.92 -2.62 13.30
C GLU A 53 -6.98 -1.57 12.99
N ILE A 54 -7.07 -0.52 13.82
CA ILE A 54 -8.01 0.59 13.63
C ILE A 54 -7.82 1.30 12.27
N CYS A 55 -6.56 1.45 11.86
CA CYS A 55 -6.20 2.04 10.58
C CYS A 55 -6.69 1.17 9.41
N LEU A 56 -6.45 -0.13 9.46
CA LEU A 56 -6.81 -1.09 8.43
C LEU A 56 -8.32 -1.35 8.36
N GLU A 57 -9.03 -1.34 9.49
CA GLU A 57 -10.49 -1.38 9.51
C GLU A 57 -11.07 -0.18 8.74
N ALA A 58 -10.57 1.02 9.01
CA ALA A 58 -11.00 2.22 8.30
C ALA A 58 -10.63 2.21 6.81
N ALA A 59 -9.55 1.54 6.41
CA ALA A 59 -9.22 1.31 5.01
C ALA A 59 -10.21 0.36 4.34
N LYS A 60 -10.58 -0.74 5.01
CA LYS A 60 -11.52 -1.76 4.52
C LYS A 60 -12.92 -1.18 4.31
N ASP A 61 -13.33 -0.23 5.15
CA ASP A 61 -14.65 0.42 5.07
C ASP A 61 -14.82 1.35 3.84
N VAL A 62 -13.72 1.68 3.14
CA VAL A 62 -13.78 2.57 1.95
C VAL A 62 -14.47 1.90 0.77
N SER A 63 -14.20 0.61 0.53
CA SER A 63 -14.79 -0.12 -0.60
C SER A 63 -14.75 -1.64 -0.37
N LYS A 64 -15.73 -2.34 -0.92
CA LYS A 64 -15.74 -3.82 -0.98
C LYS A 64 -14.59 -4.42 -1.80
N GLU A 65 -13.93 -3.61 -2.62
CA GLU A 65 -12.75 -3.98 -3.40
C GLU A 65 -11.47 -4.00 -2.55
N ILE A 66 -11.50 -3.39 -1.36
CA ILE A 66 -10.35 -3.35 -0.45
C ILE A 66 -10.38 -4.57 0.47
N ASP A 67 -9.26 -5.27 0.50
CA ASP A 67 -8.92 -6.26 1.52
C ASP A 67 -7.73 -5.78 2.35
N THR A 68 -7.63 -6.22 3.60
CA THR A 68 -6.58 -5.77 4.50
C THR A 68 -5.88 -6.93 5.18
N ARG A 69 -4.57 -6.78 5.40
CA ARG A 69 -3.77 -7.75 6.14
C ARG A 69 -2.83 -7.04 7.10
N LEU A 70 -2.86 -7.42 8.37
CA LEU A 70 -1.90 -6.96 9.37
C LEU A 70 -0.81 -8.02 9.55
N ILE A 71 0.44 -7.59 9.44
CA ILE A 71 1.64 -8.38 9.71
C ILE A 71 2.32 -7.79 10.93
N GLU A 72 2.57 -8.63 11.92
CA GLU A 72 3.27 -8.25 13.14
C GLU A 72 4.68 -8.80 13.13
N LEU A 73 5.69 -7.93 13.25
CA LEU A 73 7.09 -8.35 13.28
C LEU A 73 7.56 -8.80 14.68
N ALA A 74 6.77 -8.56 15.71
CA ALA A 74 7.10 -9.01 17.07
C ALA A 74 7.27 -10.53 17.14
N GLY A 75 8.43 -10.97 17.60
CA GLY A 75 8.79 -12.39 17.71
C GLY A 75 9.39 -12.99 16.45
N LEU A 76 9.44 -12.27 15.33
CA LEU A 76 10.15 -12.72 14.14
C LEU A 76 11.64 -12.37 14.23
N ASP A 77 12.50 -13.31 13.81
CA ASP A 77 13.92 -13.06 13.56
C ASP A 77 14.07 -12.38 12.20
N ILE A 78 14.28 -11.07 12.23
CA ILE A 78 14.56 -10.27 11.01
C ILE A 78 15.91 -9.57 11.22
N ARG A 79 16.96 -10.18 10.72
CA ARG A 79 18.31 -9.65 10.85
C ARG A 79 18.56 -8.49 9.90
N PRO A 80 19.39 -7.50 10.28
CA PRO A 80 19.76 -6.38 9.43
C PRO A 80 20.34 -6.82 8.08
N CYS A 81 20.10 -6.02 7.04
CA CYS A 81 20.73 -6.24 5.73
C CYS A 81 22.26 -6.09 5.85
N ASN A 82 23.01 -7.04 5.31
CA ASN A 82 24.49 -7.03 5.27
C ASN A 82 25.05 -6.54 3.93
N ALA A 83 24.20 -5.98 3.06
CA ALA A 83 24.55 -5.43 1.75
C ALA A 83 25.28 -6.42 0.81
N CYS A 84 25.01 -7.72 0.89
CA CYS A 84 25.63 -8.74 0.03
C CYS A 84 25.25 -8.64 -1.45
N MET A 85 24.19 -7.90 -1.80
CA MET A 85 23.68 -7.65 -3.15
C MET A 85 23.19 -8.89 -3.92
N GLU A 86 23.10 -10.07 -3.31
CA GLU A 86 22.60 -11.29 -3.98
C GLU A 86 21.17 -11.16 -4.44
N CYS A 87 20.34 -10.40 -3.71
CA CYS A 87 18.96 -10.12 -4.07
C CYS A 87 18.78 -9.30 -5.37
N ARG A 88 19.85 -8.80 -5.99
CA ARG A 88 19.80 -8.19 -7.34
C ARG A 88 19.65 -9.21 -8.46
N LYS A 89 20.04 -10.46 -8.22
CA LYS A 89 19.99 -11.54 -9.21
C LYS A 89 18.58 -12.14 -9.31
N GLU A 90 17.94 -12.27 -8.16
CA GLU A 90 16.59 -12.84 -8.03
C GLU A 90 15.90 -12.29 -6.78
N LEU A 91 14.57 -12.40 -6.73
CA LEU A 91 13.77 -11.98 -5.57
C LEU A 91 13.92 -12.96 -4.40
N LYS A 92 15.14 -13.04 -3.87
CA LYS A 92 15.50 -13.93 -2.77
C LYS A 92 16.56 -13.26 -1.89
N CYS A 93 16.46 -13.43 -0.59
CA CYS A 93 17.48 -12.96 0.34
C CYS A 93 18.42 -14.09 0.73
N ASN A 94 19.73 -13.78 0.80
CA ASN A 94 20.74 -14.73 1.23
C ASN A 94 20.74 -14.97 2.75
N ILE A 95 20.17 -14.03 3.53
CA ILE A 95 20.02 -14.20 4.97
C ILE A 95 18.82 -15.12 5.24
N GLN A 96 19.10 -16.27 5.87
CA GLN A 96 18.08 -17.25 6.22
C GLN A 96 17.47 -16.89 7.58
N ASP A 97 16.31 -16.26 7.56
CA ASP A 97 15.52 -15.82 8.70
C ASP A 97 14.05 -15.65 8.31
N ASP A 98 13.19 -15.21 9.23
CA ASP A 98 11.75 -15.13 9.03
C ASP A 98 11.32 -14.10 7.95
N PHE A 99 12.23 -13.21 7.50
CA PHE A 99 11.94 -12.30 6.41
C PHE A 99 11.63 -13.04 5.10
N ALA A 100 12.16 -14.25 4.91
CA ALA A 100 11.93 -15.05 3.72
C ALA A 100 10.43 -15.35 3.49
N GLU A 101 9.67 -15.58 4.56
CA GLU A 101 8.24 -15.85 4.51
C GLU A 101 7.40 -14.61 4.14
N LEU A 102 7.95 -13.42 4.38
CA LEU A 102 7.29 -12.15 4.04
C LEU A 102 7.44 -11.78 2.57
N ILE A 103 8.48 -12.27 1.89
CA ILE A 103 8.77 -11.92 0.49
C ILE A 103 7.58 -12.18 -0.43
N PRO A 104 6.99 -13.40 -0.50
CA PRO A 104 5.87 -13.67 -1.41
C PRO A 104 4.62 -12.87 -1.04
N VAL A 105 4.41 -12.58 0.24
CA VAL A 105 3.27 -11.78 0.70
C VAL A 105 3.38 -10.32 0.25
N LEU A 106 4.57 -9.73 0.37
CA LEU A 106 4.84 -8.36 0.00
C LEU A 106 4.93 -8.16 -1.52
N ALA A 107 5.39 -9.19 -2.24
CA ALA A 107 5.49 -9.18 -3.70
C ALA A 107 4.16 -9.48 -4.41
N ASP A 108 3.11 -9.85 -3.69
CA ASP A 108 1.81 -10.13 -4.28
C ASP A 108 1.32 -8.93 -5.10
N LYS A 109 0.90 -9.21 -6.33
CA LYS A 109 0.42 -8.20 -7.29
C LYS A 109 -0.87 -7.49 -6.84
N GLU A 110 -1.61 -8.08 -5.92
CA GLU A 110 -2.81 -7.47 -5.35
C GLU A 110 -2.49 -6.44 -4.27
N VAL A 111 -1.25 -6.39 -3.76
CA VAL A 111 -0.85 -5.37 -2.78
C VAL A 111 -0.80 -4.02 -3.46
N ALA A 112 -1.77 -3.17 -3.15
CA ALA A 112 -1.91 -1.81 -3.70
C ALA A 112 -1.42 -0.74 -2.73
N GLY A 113 -1.27 -1.07 -1.44
CA GLY A 113 -0.77 -0.14 -0.43
C GLY A 113 -0.12 -0.82 0.76
N MET A 114 0.72 -0.06 1.47
CA MET A 114 1.41 -0.50 2.67
C MET A 114 1.44 0.61 3.71
N ILE A 115 1.11 0.27 4.96
CA ILE A 115 1.16 1.19 6.09
C ILE A 115 2.17 0.65 7.10
N ILE A 116 3.26 1.39 7.31
CA ILE A 116 4.31 1.03 8.28
C ILE A 116 3.99 1.69 9.61
N GLY A 117 3.73 0.89 10.63
CA GLY A 117 3.52 1.35 12.01
C GLY A 117 4.71 1.01 12.90
N THR A 118 5.23 2.01 13.62
CA THR A 118 6.35 1.82 14.56
C THR A 118 6.14 2.60 15.84
N PRO A 119 6.55 2.10 17.01
CA PRO A 119 6.70 2.95 18.17
C PRO A 119 7.90 3.88 17.98
N VAL A 120 7.87 5.02 18.66
CA VAL A 120 9.02 5.94 18.69
C VAL A 120 10.01 5.47 19.75
N TYR A 121 11.22 5.15 19.32
CA TYR A 121 12.36 4.82 20.19
C TYR A 121 13.46 5.87 19.97
N PHE A 122 13.72 6.68 20.99
CA PHE A 122 14.73 7.77 20.94
C PHE A 122 14.58 8.67 19.69
N GLY A 123 13.33 9.09 19.41
CA GLY A 123 13.03 9.99 18.30
C GLY A 123 13.01 9.34 16.90
N MET A 124 13.14 8.01 16.82
CA MET A 124 13.20 7.28 15.54
C MET A 124 12.36 6.01 15.57
N MET A 125 12.26 5.34 14.41
CA MET A 125 11.69 4.01 14.30
C MET A 125 12.52 2.98 15.09
N THR A 126 11.93 1.85 15.44
CA THR A 126 12.66 0.76 16.10
C THR A 126 13.74 0.17 15.19
N ALA A 127 14.78 -0.42 15.79
CA ALA A 127 15.81 -1.15 15.05
C ALA A 127 15.20 -2.27 14.18
N GLN A 128 14.17 -2.98 14.68
CA GLN A 128 13.44 -4.00 13.94
C GLN A 128 12.73 -3.42 12.71
N CYS A 129 12.11 -2.24 12.83
CA CYS A 129 11.51 -1.53 11.71
C CYS A 129 12.55 -1.22 10.63
N LYS A 130 13.70 -0.68 11.05
CA LYS A 130 14.79 -0.34 10.11
C LYS A 130 15.37 -1.58 9.45
N ALA A 131 15.61 -2.66 10.18
CA ALA A 131 16.06 -3.92 9.62
C ALA A 131 15.09 -4.46 8.56
N PHE A 132 13.79 -4.48 8.85
CA PHE A 132 12.75 -4.84 7.89
C PHE A 132 12.78 -3.96 6.64
N LEU A 133 12.80 -2.64 6.81
CA LEU A 133 12.79 -1.68 5.70
C LEU A 133 14.06 -1.78 4.83
N ASP A 134 15.23 -2.01 5.42
CA ASP A 134 16.48 -2.23 4.65
C ASP A 134 16.40 -3.51 3.81
N ARG A 135 15.81 -4.57 4.36
CA ARG A 135 15.59 -5.82 3.65
C ARG A 135 14.60 -5.67 2.49
N CYS A 136 13.65 -4.73 2.58
CA CYS A 136 12.74 -4.39 1.49
C CYS A 136 13.46 -3.80 0.26
N GLY A 137 14.72 -3.39 0.36
CA GLY A 137 15.52 -2.92 -0.77
C GLY A 137 15.54 -3.88 -1.96
N MET A 138 15.38 -5.18 -1.71
CA MET A 138 15.32 -6.21 -2.75
C MET A 138 14.15 -6.00 -3.73
N PHE A 139 13.01 -5.48 -3.29
CA PHE A 139 11.85 -5.25 -4.14
C PHE A 139 12.10 -4.14 -5.18
N ARG A 140 12.93 -3.15 -4.84
CA ARG A 140 13.42 -2.13 -5.77
C ARG A 140 14.31 -2.74 -6.85
N PHE A 141 15.23 -3.66 -6.48
CA PHE A 141 16.13 -4.30 -7.43
C PHE A 141 15.44 -5.32 -8.34
N ASN A 142 14.25 -5.78 -7.98
CA ASN A 142 13.46 -6.71 -8.76
C ASN A 142 12.24 -5.99 -9.37
N ASN A 143 12.50 -5.24 -10.45
CA ASN A 143 11.48 -4.55 -11.25
C ASN A 143 10.62 -3.54 -10.48
N TRP A 144 11.16 -2.93 -9.44
CA TRP A 144 10.46 -1.88 -8.69
C TRP A 144 9.06 -2.35 -8.22
N ILE A 145 8.99 -3.51 -7.57
CA ILE A 145 7.72 -4.16 -7.19
C ILE A 145 6.77 -3.23 -6.42
N PHE A 146 7.32 -2.26 -5.65
CA PHE A 146 6.51 -1.31 -4.88
C PHE A 146 6.20 0.00 -5.63
N ARG A 147 6.70 0.16 -6.84
CA ARG A 147 6.40 1.35 -7.64
C ARG A 147 4.90 1.57 -7.78
N ASN A 148 4.44 2.83 -7.62
CA ASN A 148 3.05 3.26 -7.66
C ASN A 148 2.16 2.69 -6.54
N ARG A 149 2.65 1.82 -5.67
CA ARG A 149 1.88 1.40 -4.49
C ARG A 149 1.79 2.54 -3.48
N VAL A 150 0.67 2.63 -2.77
CA VAL A 150 0.44 3.73 -1.82
C VAL A 150 1.14 3.44 -0.50
N GLY A 151 1.97 4.37 -0.03
CA GLY A 151 2.73 4.26 1.21
C GLY A 151 2.20 5.18 2.30
N GLY A 152 1.88 4.63 3.47
CA GLY A 152 1.51 5.36 4.67
C GLY A 152 2.44 5.07 5.85
N ALA A 153 2.57 6.01 6.78
CA ALA A 153 3.35 5.84 8.00
C ALA A 153 2.54 6.19 9.25
N LEU A 154 2.69 5.39 10.31
CA LEU A 154 2.04 5.53 11.61
C LEU A 154 3.08 5.44 12.72
N ALA A 155 3.09 6.39 13.65
CA ALA A 155 4.01 6.41 14.77
C ALA A 155 3.28 6.52 16.11
N VAL A 156 3.64 5.68 17.10
CA VAL A 156 3.11 5.71 18.44
C VAL A 156 4.20 6.14 19.41
N GLY A 157 4.04 7.31 20.03
CA GLY A 157 4.95 7.82 21.05
C GLY A 157 4.42 7.62 22.47
N SER A 158 5.28 7.77 23.47
CA SER A 158 4.87 7.80 24.88
C SER A 158 4.26 9.13 25.28
N MET A 159 4.55 10.21 24.57
CA MET A 159 4.01 11.54 24.84
C MET A 159 3.78 12.30 23.52
N ARG A 160 2.92 13.31 23.54
CA ARG A 160 2.76 14.25 22.43
C ARG A 160 4.08 15.04 22.25
N ASN A 161 4.45 15.32 21.02
CA ASN A 161 5.74 15.91 20.65
C ASN A 161 6.96 15.05 21.07
N GLY A 162 6.76 13.72 21.11
CA GLY A 162 7.78 12.75 21.52
C GLY A 162 8.65 12.20 20.38
N GLY A 163 8.64 12.85 19.19
CA GLY A 163 9.42 12.41 18.03
C GLY A 163 8.63 11.64 16.97
N GLN A 164 7.29 11.60 17.06
CA GLN A 164 6.44 10.92 16.10
C GLN A 164 6.67 11.44 14.67
N GLU A 165 6.68 12.76 14.48
CA GLU A 165 6.80 13.39 13.16
C GLU A 165 8.14 13.08 12.49
N ILE A 166 9.24 13.12 13.25
CA ILE A 166 10.57 12.77 12.75
C ILE A 166 10.60 11.27 12.36
N THR A 167 10.00 10.43 13.19
CA THR A 167 9.87 8.98 12.91
C THR A 167 9.07 8.72 11.63
N LEU A 168 7.95 9.43 11.42
CA LEU A 168 7.14 9.34 10.20
C LEU A 168 7.95 9.74 8.97
N GLN A 169 8.71 10.82 9.04
CA GLN A 169 9.55 11.29 7.93
C GLN A 169 10.63 10.25 7.60
N ALA A 170 11.28 9.66 8.60
CA ALA A 170 12.27 8.62 8.39
C ALA A 170 11.68 7.37 7.70
N VAL A 171 10.50 6.92 8.10
CA VAL A 171 9.78 5.82 7.42
C VAL A 171 9.45 6.21 5.97
N ARG A 172 8.85 7.38 5.76
CA ARG A 172 8.46 7.85 4.43
C ARG A 172 9.64 7.98 3.48
N THR A 173 10.81 8.40 3.98
CA THR A 173 12.03 8.46 3.18
C THR A 173 12.36 7.09 2.56
N VAL A 174 12.22 6.00 3.32
CA VAL A 174 12.44 4.65 2.78
C VAL A 174 11.37 4.26 1.76
N LEU A 175 10.09 4.58 2.02
CA LEU A 175 9.01 4.31 1.07
C LEU A 175 9.19 5.07 -0.24
N LEU A 176 9.64 6.32 -0.20
CA LEU A 176 10.00 7.11 -1.40
C LEU A 176 11.16 6.46 -2.18
N CYS A 177 12.16 5.90 -1.48
CA CYS A 177 13.25 5.15 -2.14
C CYS A 177 12.75 3.89 -2.87
N GLN A 178 11.57 3.39 -2.56
CA GLN A 178 10.90 2.29 -3.25
C GLN A 178 10.00 2.74 -4.42
N ASP A 179 10.00 4.04 -4.76
CA ASP A 179 9.13 4.66 -5.76
C ASP A 179 7.62 4.52 -5.41
N MET A 180 7.31 4.51 -4.11
CA MET A 180 5.93 4.49 -3.62
C MET A 180 5.32 5.89 -3.62
N ILE A 181 4.00 5.97 -3.74
CA ILE A 181 3.23 7.21 -3.59
C ILE A 181 2.93 7.41 -2.11
N CYS A 182 3.75 8.22 -1.43
CA CYS A 182 3.56 8.49 -0.01
C CYS A 182 2.42 9.49 0.25
N VAL A 183 1.55 9.16 1.21
CA VAL A 183 0.42 10.01 1.62
C VAL A 183 0.55 10.49 3.07
N SER A 184 -0.12 11.61 3.37
CA SER A 184 -0.47 12.01 4.72
C SER A 184 -1.74 11.28 5.17
N GLU A 185 -2.18 11.53 6.39
CA GLU A 185 -3.45 10.99 6.91
C GLU A 185 -4.71 11.69 6.33
N GLY A 186 -4.53 12.69 5.47
CA GLY A 186 -5.61 13.27 4.69
C GLY A 186 -6.43 14.35 5.39
N LYS A 187 -7.58 14.68 4.81
CA LYS A 187 -8.46 15.78 5.24
C LYS A 187 -8.79 15.69 6.73
N ASP A 188 -8.94 16.85 7.36
CA ASP A 188 -9.24 17.13 8.77
C ASP A 188 -8.10 16.87 9.78
N THR A 189 -7.05 16.14 9.38
CA THR A 189 -5.91 15.88 10.29
C THR A 189 -4.56 15.96 9.58
N ALA A 190 -4.54 16.34 8.30
CA ALA A 190 -3.37 16.23 7.42
C ALA A 190 -2.08 16.85 7.97
N HIS A 191 -1.10 15.99 8.22
CA HIS A 191 0.28 16.31 8.57
C HIS A 191 1.24 15.38 7.81
N PHE A 192 2.03 14.58 8.53
CA PHE A 192 3.06 13.71 7.95
C PHE A 192 2.70 12.22 7.95
N GLY A 193 1.53 11.87 8.46
CA GLY A 193 1.06 10.52 8.71
C GLY A 193 0.40 10.42 10.08
N ALA A 194 -0.05 9.24 10.49
CA ALA A 194 -0.78 9.07 11.74
C ALA A 194 0.15 9.13 12.96
N THR A 195 -0.22 9.95 13.95
CA THR A 195 0.52 10.12 15.20
C THR A 195 -0.37 9.80 16.40
N LEU A 196 0.07 8.86 17.24
CA LEU A 196 -0.65 8.46 18.43
C LEU A 196 0.24 8.58 19.67
N VAL A 197 -0.44 8.70 20.84
CA VAL A 197 0.19 8.71 22.16
C VAL A 197 -0.35 7.54 22.97
N SER A 198 0.53 6.82 23.66
CA SER A 198 0.17 5.67 24.49
C SER A 198 0.62 5.79 25.92
N ASN A 199 0.75 7.01 26.42
CA ASN A 199 1.14 7.28 27.81
C ASN A 199 -0.09 7.42 28.72
N GLY A 200 -0.06 6.73 29.85
CA GLY A 200 -1.09 6.84 30.89
C GLY A 200 -2.16 5.75 30.85
N GLU A 201 -3.15 5.90 31.72
CA GLU A 201 -4.33 5.03 31.79
C GLU A 201 -5.14 5.13 30.49
N GLY A 202 -5.55 3.99 29.93
CA GLY A 202 -6.31 3.92 28.69
C GLY A 202 -5.48 3.76 27.40
N GLY A 203 -4.14 3.87 27.47
CA GLY A 203 -3.30 3.61 26.29
C GLY A 203 -3.61 4.53 25.10
N ILE A 204 -3.67 3.98 23.87
CA ILE A 204 -4.04 4.75 22.68
C ILE A 204 -5.54 5.06 22.61
N GLU A 205 -6.36 4.34 23.33
CA GLU A 205 -7.82 4.51 23.37
C GLU A 205 -8.20 5.88 23.96
N ALA A 206 -7.36 6.42 24.83
CA ALA A 206 -7.52 7.78 25.39
C ALA A 206 -7.10 8.90 24.43
N ASP A 207 -6.34 8.58 23.38
CA ASP A 207 -5.88 9.57 22.38
C ASP A 207 -6.88 9.71 21.23
N ILE A 208 -8.00 10.37 21.48
CA ILE A 208 -9.09 10.56 20.51
C ILE A 208 -8.58 11.18 19.18
N PHE A 209 -7.69 12.17 19.28
CA PHE A 209 -7.12 12.80 18.09
C PHE A 209 -6.19 11.85 17.33
N GLY A 210 -5.33 11.14 18.04
CA GLY A 210 -4.44 10.13 17.45
C GLY A 210 -5.23 9.01 16.75
N LEU A 211 -6.30 8.52 17.37
CA LEU A 211 -7.19 7.54 16.74
C LEU A 211 -7.86 8.08 15.47
N LYS A 212 -8.21 9.37 15.44
CA LYS A 212 -8.72 10.04 14.23
C LYS A 212 -7.66 10.04 13.12
N THR A 213 -6.40 10.37 13.44
CA THR A 213 -5.30 10.35 12.46
C THR A 213 -5.08 8.96 11.88
N ALA A 214 -5.15 7.90 12.70
CA ALA A 214 -5.01 6.52 12.26
C ALA A 214 -6.13 6.11 11.28
N ARG A 215 -7.40 6.39 11.62
CA ARG A 215 -8.54 6.10 10.74
C ARG A 215 -8.43 6.84 9.40
N ASN A 216 -8.08 8.13 9.46
CA ASN A 216 -7.93 8.95 8.27
C ASN A 216 -6.80 8.45 7.37
N LEU A 217 -5.65 8.02 7.94
CA LEU A 217 -4.56 7.43 7.17
C LEU A 217 -5.03 6.17 6.43
N GLY A 218 -5.74 5.28 7.10
CA GLY A 218 -6.27 4.06 6.50
C GLY A 218 -7.18 4.36 5.31
N ARG A 219 -8.16 5.26 5.50
CA ARG A 219 -9.06 5.72 4.43
C ARG A 219 -8.27 6.31 3.27
N ARG A 220 -7.32 7.20 3.56
CA ARG A 220 -6.55 7.90 2.51
C ARG A 220 -5.70 6.95 1.68
N VAL A 221 -5.06 5.96 2.30
CA VAL A 221 -4.30 4.93 1.58
C VAL A 221 -5.24 4.12 0.67
N ALA A 222 -6.39 3.71 1.16
CA ALA A 222 -7.35 2.93 0.38
C ALA A 222 -7.96 3.73 -0.79
N GLU A 223 -8.38 4.98 -0.56
CA GLU A 223 -8.89 5.88 -1.60
C GLU A 223 -7.90 6.06 -2.73
N LEU A 224 -6.64 6.33 -2.40
CA LEU A 224 -5.62 6.53 -3.41
C LEU A 224 -5.24 5.21 -4.12
N ALA A 225 -5.22 4.08 -3.42
CA ALA A 225 -5.01 2.78 -4.03
C ALA A 225 -6.07 2.46 -5.10
N LEU A 226 -7.35 2.79 -4.84
CA LEU A 226 -8.43 2.67 -5.82
C LEU A 226 -8.21 3.59 -7.04
N LEU A 227 -7.82 4.84 -6.81
CA LEU A 227 -7.56 5.82 -7.89
C LEU A 227 -6.38 5.37 -8.77
N VAL A 228 -5.29 4.92 -8.17
CA VAL A 228 -4.12 4.42 -8.91
C VAL A 228 -4.48 3.19 -9.72
N ASN A 229 -5.18 2.21 -9.13
CA ASN A 229 -5.62 1.02 -9.83
C ASN A 229 -6.55 1.34 -11.02
N LEU A 230 -7.45 2.30 -10.87
CA LEU A 230 -8.32 2.78 -11.93
C LEU A 230 -7.51 3.40 -13.09
N ALA A 231 -6.50 4.21 -12.77
CA ALA A 231 -5.63 4.83 -13.78
C ALA A 231 -4.78 3.79 -14.53
N GLU A 232 -4.19 2.81 -13.81
CA GLU A 232 -3.41 1.73 -14.42
C GLU A 232 -4.27 0.84 -15.32
N SER A 233 -5.49 0.48 -14.90
CA SER A 233 -6.40 -0.34 -15.69
C SER A 233 -6.87 0.34 -16.97
N LYS A 234 -6.93 1.67 -17.02
CA LYS A 234 -7.23 2.44 -18.25
C LYS A 234 -6.03 2.48 -19.21
N ARG A 235 -4.82 2.64 -18.67
CA ARG A 235 -3.60 2.66 -19.47
C ARG A 235 -3.35 1.33 -20.17
N ASP A 236 -3.61 0.21 -19.51
CA ASP A 236 -3.39 -1.14 -20.07
C ASP A 236 -4.43 -1.51 -21.15
N LYS A 237 -5.50 -0.72 -21.30
CA LYS A 237 -6.54 -0.88 -22.33
C LYS A 237 -6.37 0.07 -23.52
N ALA A 238 -5.48 1.06 -23.42
CA ALA A 238 -5.19 2.04 -24.47
C ALA A 238 -3.99 1.61 -25.33
#